data_33a6296f7e3a9a031457717ce5e789de
#
_entry.id   33a6296f7e3a9a031457717ce5e789de
#
_cell.length_a   1.000
_cell.length_b   1.000
_cell.length_c   1.000
_cell.angle_alpha   90.00
_cell.angle_beta   90.00
_cell.angle_gamma   90.00
#
_symmetry.space_group_name_H-M   'P 1'
#
loop_
_entity.id
_entity.type
_entity.pdbx_description
1 polymer ?
#
loop_
_entity_poly.entity_id
_entity_poly.type
_entity_poly.pdbx_seq_one_letter_code
_entity_poly.pdbx_strand_id
1 'polypeptide(L)'
;MTPASTQAKVASADVEKPATDGKVRILIVDDEPSMREMLRIVLRRDGYDVQLADSGREAIDQLRQNNFDLLLSDIKMPDVSGVDVLRAAKEINRDVVAFMMTAYASTSTAVEAMRLGAVDYFTKPFSMDELRLKIRQHLESHRLKQENVLLKKALKTRYEFSNIIGRSESMLEVFRMVETIAKTTSTVLITGESGTGKDLVARAIHYNSLRRERPFVALNCGGVPETLLESELFGHMRGAFTGADTNKKGLIEVAEGGTVFLDEIGEMTTTMQIKLLRVLQDRRFRRLGGTEEVQADIRVIAATNQDLEKAVANGRFREDLFYRINVIRMHLPPLRERKDDIPLLAEHFLSKYAEQMKKPVRSVAQASLPLLQMYGWPGNVRELENVIERAVALEQSPSILPESLPSQIRTPGAMKSDLDPGSRIPDPGLMLPDLGEGFDLEARGEDFYRYYIALALERAGGVQVKAAEMLGMSFRSFRYYAKKFNVR
;
A
#
# COMPACT_ATOMS: atom_id res chain seq x y z
N MET A 1 45.56 33.84 -7.27
CA MET A 1 44.23 34.35 -6.88
C MET A 1 43.22 33.26 -7.21
N THR A 2 42.90 32.44 -6.22
CA THR A 2 41.94 31.32 -6.27
C THR A 2 40.63 31.83 -5.67
N PRO A 3 39.47 31.57 -6.23
CA PRO A 3 38.22 31.79 -5.51
C PRO A 3 37.76 30.51 -4.82
N ALA A 4 37.37 30.71 -3.57
CA ALA A 4 36.92 29.74 -2.61
C ALA A 4 35.60 29.03 -3.04
N SER A 5 35.59 27.74 -2.83
CA SER A 5 34.41 26.87 -2.89
C SER A 5 33.53 27.08 -1.65
N THR A 6 32.36 27.65 -1.85
CA THR A 6 31.32 27.73 -0.81
C THR A 6 30.56 26.41 -0.79
N GLN A 7 30.88 25.54 0.15
CA GLN A 7 30.06 24.40 0.50
C GLN A 7 28.82 24.87 1.26
N ALA A 8 27.67 24.83 0.61
CA ALA A 8 26.37 24.96 1.28
C ALA A 8 26.11 23.69 2.09
N LYS A 9 26.21 23.79 3.41
CA LYS A 9 25.67 22.83 4.37
C LYS A 9 24.15 22.77 4.20
N VAL A 10 23.66 21.69 3.63
CA VAL A 10 22.24 21.32 3.74
C VAL A 10 22.04 20.89 5.19
N ALA A 11 21.34 21.70 5.95
CA ALA A 11 20.89 21.37 7.28
C ALA A 11 19.87 20.23 7.17
N SER A 12 20.21 19.08 7.73
CA SER A 12 19.27 18.02 8.04
C SER A 12 18.27 18.58 9.05
N ALA A 13 17.05 18.82 8.61
CA ALA A 13 15.94 19.08 9.51
C ALA A 13 15.68 17.76 10.26
N ASP A 14 16.18 17.70 11.48
CA ASP A 14 15.78 16.72 12.47
C ASP A 14 14.26 16.83 12.62
N VAL A 15 13.54 15.86 12.11
CA VAL A 15 12.15 15.62 12.49
C VAL A 15 12.21 15.10 13.91
N GLU A 16 12.10 16.00 14.87
CA GLU A 16 11.86 15.64 16.26
C GLU A 16 10.66 14.66 16.30
N LYS A 17 10.97 13.39 16.58
CA LYS A 17 9.96 12.45 17.09
C LYS A 17 9.34 13.11 18.32
N PRO A 18 8.00 13.16 18.42
CA PRO A 18 7.39 13.49 19.69
C PRO A 18 7.77 12.37 20.67
N ALA A 19 8.74 12.62 21.52
CA ALA A 19 9.01 11.86 22.72
C ALA A 19 7.81 12.09 23.64
N THR A 20 6.88 11.16 23.66
CA THR A 20 5.93 11.08 24.76
C THR A 20 5.70 9.60 25.06
N ASP A 21 6.37 9.18 26.08
CA ASP A 21 5.83 8.25 27.06
C ASP A 21 4.62 8.99 27.70
N GLY A 22 3.51 9.14 26.91
CA GLY A 22 2.64 10.28 27.02
C GLY A 22 1.36 9.90 27.74
N LYS A 23 1.31 10.13 29.05
CA LYS A 23 0.03 10.39 29.72
C LYS A 23 -0.59 11.66 29.12
N VAL A 24 -1.87 11.62 28.76
CA VAL A 24 -2.65 12.79 28.31
C VAL A 24 -2.60 13.85 29.40
N ARG A 25 -2.20 15.09 29.02
CA ARG A 25 -2.06 16.21 29.94
C ARG A 25 -3.31 17.08 29.95
N ILE A 26 -3.89 17.25 31.12
CA ILE A 26 -5.14 17.96 31.33
C ILE A 26 -4.88 19.21 32.18
N LEU A 27 -5.33 20.37 31.73
CA LEU A 27 -5.40 21.58 32.54
C LEU A 27 -6.83 21.77 33.02
N ILE A 28 -7.01 21.85 34.36
CA ILE A 28 -8.29 22.15 35.01
C ILE A 28 -8.23 23.57 35.54
N VAL A 29 -9.21 24.39 35.16
CA VAL A 29 -9.30 25.80 35.54
C VAL A 29 -10.68 26.04 36.19
N ASP A 30 -10.69 26.38 37.46
CA ASP A 30 -11.90 26.63 38.25
C ASP A 30 -11.47 27.47 39.45
N ASP A 31 -12.24 28.47 39.88
CA ASP A 31 -11.94 29.28 41.06
C ASP A 31 -12.30 28.54 42.37
N GLU A 32 -13.17 27.51 42.32
CA GLU A 32 -13.56 26.70 43.46
C GLU A 32 -12.56 25.60 43.81
N PRO A 33 -11.86 25.64 44.96
CA PRO A 33 -10.84 24.63 45.33
C PRO A 33 -11.38 23.20 45.43
N SER A 34 -12.61 23.05 45.92
CA SER A 34 -13.26 21.73 46.07
C SER A 34 -13.50 21.07 44.72
N MET A 35 -13.93 21.80 43.71
CA MET A 35 -14.17 21.34 42.35
C MET A 35 -12.84 20.93 41.71
N ARG A 36 -11.79 21.75 41.77
CA ARG A 36 -10.47 21.45 41.23
C ARG A 36 -9.90 20.18 41.82
N GLU A 37 -9.96 20.03 43.16
CA GLU A 37 -9.41 18.86 43.82
C GLU A 37 -10.17 17.58 43.47
N MET A 38 -11.50 17.63 43.45
CA MET A 38 -12.34 16.50 43.06
C MET A 38 -12.02 16.03 41.62
N LEU A 39 -11.97 16.95 40.69
CA LEU A 39 -11.66 16.64 39.29
C LEU A 39 -10.23 16.09 39.15
N ARG A 40 -9.27 16.64 39.88
CA ARG A 40 -7.89 16.13 39.94
C ARG A 40 -7.82 14.67 40.38
N ILE A 41 -8.50 14.35 41.48
CA ILE A 41 -8.50 12.98 42.04
C ILE A 41 -9.09 12.00 41.01
N VAL A 42 -10.27 12.34 40.43
CA VAL A 42 -10.95 11.48 39.48
C VAL A 42 -10.12 11.25 38.23
N LEU A 43 -9.63 12.31 37.60
CA LEU A 43 -8.89 12.22 36.34
C LEU A 43 -7.50 11.62 36.49
N ARG A 44 -6.81 11.86 37.63
CA ARG A 44 -5.54 11.17 37.93
C ARG A 44 -5.74 9.67 38.14
N ARG A 45 -6.86 9.28 38.76
CA ARG A 45 -7.22 7.84 38.92
C ARG A 45 -7.44 7.16 37.56
N ASP A 46 -7.93 7.92 36.56
CA ASP A 46 -8.08 7.43 35.18
C ASP A 46 -6.76 7.43 34.38
N GLY A 47 -5.67 7.84 35.01
CA GLY A 47 -4.32 7.77 34.42
C GLY A 47 -3.84 9.04 33.70
N TYR A 48 -4.61 10.12 33.76
CA TYR A 48 -4.25 11.41 33.18
C TYR A 48 -3.19 12.18 34.02
N ASP A 49 -2.36 12.99 33.35
CA ASP A 49 -1.50 13.97 34.04
C ASP A 49 -2.27 15.29 34.17
N VAL A 50 -2.56 15.68 35.42
CA VAL A 50 -3.49 16.79 35.70
C VAL A 50 -2.75 17.93 36.36
N GLN A 51 -2.83 19.11 35.76
CA GLN A 51 -2.44 20.39 36.33
C GLN A 51 -3.66 21.24 36.65
N LEU A 52 -3.55 22.09 37.66
CA LEU A 52 -4.61 22.92 38.17
C LEU A 52 -4.24 24.39 37.98
N ALA A 53 -5.22 25.22 37.69
CA ALA A 53 -5.14 26.67 37.76
C ALA A 53 -6.34 27.19 38.56
N ASP A 54 -6.11 28.11 39.46
CA ASP A 54 -7.17 28.72 40.31
C ASP A 54 -7.76 29.97 39.70
N SER A 55 -7.22 30.46 38.61
CA SER A 55 -7.65 31.67 37.91
C SER A 55 -7.37 31.56 36.41
N GLY A 56 -8.09 32.37 35.64
CA GLY A 56 -7.90 32.41 34.19
C GLY A 56 -6.52 32.94 33.80
N ARG A 57 -5.93 33.81 34.59
CA ARG A 57 -4.59 34.36 34.36
C ARG A 57 -3.53 33.27 34.53
N GLU A 58 -3.58 32.54 35.63
CA GLU A 58 -2.69 31.41 35.87
C GLU A 58 -2.81 30.35 34.76
N ALA A 59 -4.03 30.07 34.33
CA ALA A 59 -4.29 29.14 33.24
C ALA A 59 -3.60 29.56 31.94
N ILE A 60 -3.70 30.84 31.55
CA ILE A 60 -3.05 31.37 30.34
C ILE A 60 -1.53 31.29 30.45
N ASP A 61 -0.97 31.58 31.62
CA ASP A 61 0.48 31.48 31.83
C ASP A 61 0.97 30.03 31.75
N GLN A 62 0.21 29.08 32.32
CA GLN A 62 0.51 27.65 32.20
C GLN A 62 0.38 27.15 30.74
N LEU A 63 -0.62 27.59 29.98
CA LEU A 63 -0.81 27.27 28.56
C LEU A 63 0.36 27.77 27.69
N ARG A 64 0.96 28.90 28.04
CA ARG A 64 2.16 29.43 27.33
C ARG A 64 3.44 28.64 27.62
N GLN A 65 3.55 28.06 28.81
CA GLN A 65 4.74 27.35 29.25
C GLN A 65 4.69 25.85 28.97
N ASN A 66 3.49 25.28 28.83
CA ASN A 66 3.29 23.85 28.71
C ASN A 66 2.27 23.52 27.61
N ASN A 67 2.43 22.35 27.02
CA ASN A 67 1.45 21.80 26.10
C ASN A 67 0.44 20.95 26.87
N PHE A 68 -0.85 21.17 26.59
CA PHE A 68 -1.94 20.38 27.12
C PHE A 68 -2.77 19.76 25.98
N ASP A 69 -3.23 18.53 26.21
CA ASP A 69 -4.12 17.82 25.27
C ASP A 69 -5.58 18.16 25.50
N LEU A 70 -5.92 18.50 26.77
CA LEU A 70 -7.27 18.83 27.18
C LEU A 70 -7.29 20.00 28.15
N LEU A 71 -8.23 20.91 27.94
CA LEU A 71 -8.61 22.01 28.83
C LEU A 71 -10.01 21.74 29.38
N LEU A 72 -10.17 21.81 30.69
CA LEU A 72 -11.45 21.80 31.40
C LEU A 72 -11.56 23.09 32.21
N SER A 73 -12.38 24.05 31.77
CA SER A 73 -12.42 25.40 32.35
C SER A 73 -13.81 25.79 32.78
N ASP A 74 -13.94 26.39 33.99
CA ASP A 74 -15.13 27.11 34.36
C ASP A 74 -15.28 28.34 33.47
N ILE A 75 -16.51 28.66 33.06
CA ILE A 75 -16.82 29.83 32.26
C ILE A 75 -16.71 31.10 33.10
N LYS A 76 -17.20 31.07 34.35
CA LYS A 76 -17.27 32.24 35.23
C LYS A 76 -16.19 32.20 36.27
N MET A 77 -15.20 33.03 36.14
CA MET A 77 -14.13 33.27 37.11
C MET A 77 -13.95 34.76 37.40
N PRO A 78 -13.44 35.14 38.58
CA PRO A 78 -13.42 36.56 38.99
C PRO A 78 -12.50 37.46 38.17
N ASP A 79 -11.41 36.93 37.59
CA ASP A 79 -10.36 37.69 36.91
C ASP A 79 -10.49 37.67 35.37
N VAL A 80 -10.22 36.55 34.77
CA VAL A 80 -10.29 36.29 33.33
C VAL A 80 -11.33 35.20 33.09
N SER A 81 -12.26 35.44 32.19
CA SER A 81 -13.32 34.48 31.92
C SER A 81 -12.75 33.18 31.28
N GLY A 82 -13.42 32.03 31.55
CA GLY A 82 -13.06 30.79 30.90
C GLY A 82 -13.17 30.83 29.36
N VAL A 83 -13.99 31.72 28.83
CA VAL A 83 -14.09 31.96 27.38
C VAL A 83 -12.80 32.60 26.85
N ASP A 84 -12.21 33.52 27.59
CA ASP A 84 -10.91 34.12 27.22
C ASP A 84 -9.76 33.13 27.37
N VAL A 85 -9.79 32.26 28.39
CA VAL A 85 -8.86 31.16 28.53
C VAL A 85 -8.96 30.20 27.33
N LEU A 86 -10.18 29.85 26.91
CA LEU A 86 -10.41 29.02 25.71
C LEU A 86 -9.83 29.69 24.46
N ARG A 87 -10.06 31.01 24.29
CA ARG A 87 -9.52 31.74 23.14
C ARG A 87 -7.98 31.68 23.13
N ALA A 88 -7.35 31.97 24.25
CA ALA A 88 -5.89 31.87 24.39
C ALA A 88 -5.38 30.44 24.14
N ALA A 89 -6.05 29.42 24.67
CA ALA A 89 -5.70 28.02 24.43
C ALA A 89 -5.75 27.65 22.95
N LYS A 90 -6.79 28.08 22.22
CA LYS A 90 -6.94 27.84 20.79
C LYS A 90 -5.97 28.63 19.91
N GLU A 91 -5.52 29.79 20.36
CA GLU A 91 -4.46 30.56 19.68
C GLU A 91 -3.11 29.88 19.83
N ILE A 92 -2.78 29.33 21.00
CA ILE A 92 -1.53 28.63 21.29
C ILE A 92 -1.52 27.23 20.65
N ASN A 93 -2.59 26.47 20.87
CA ASN A 93 -2.76 25.12 20.32
C ASN A 93 -4.17 24.93 19.77
N ARG A 94 -4.34 24.99 18.45
CA ARG A 94 -5.64 24.80 17.80
C ARG A 94 -6.28 23.44 18.05
N ASP A 95 -5.45 22.45 18.34
CA ASP A 95 -5.86 21.07 18.47
C ASP A 95 -6.24 20.66 19.90
N VAL A 96 -6.08 21.55 20.90
CA VAL A 96 -6.45 21.25 22.28
C VAL A 96 -7.96 20.95 22.37
N VAL A 97 -8.30 19.84 23.03
CA VAL A 97 -9.69 19.47 23.33
C VAL A 97 -10.16 20.30 24.50
N ALA A 98 -11.17 21.15 24.32
CA ALA A 98 -11.62 22.07 25.37
C ALA A 98 -13.08 21.80 25.76
N PHE A 99 -13.30 21.58 27.05
CA PHE A 99 -14.63 21.49 27.69
C PHE A 99 -14.83 22.67 28.62
N MET A 100 -16.07 23.22 28.60
CA MET A 100 -16.42 24.29 29.49
C MET A 100 -17.33 23.80 30.60
N MET A 101 -17.18 24.36 31.78
CA MET A 101 -18.07 24.10 32.93
C MET A 101 -18.88 25.36 33.25
N THR A 102 -20.13 25.26 33.63
CA THR A 102 -20.95 26.41 33.99
C THR A 102 -22.02 26.06 35.03
N ALA A 103 -22.25 26.96 35.96
CA ALA A 103 -23.35 26.86 36.92
C ALA A 103 -24.72 27.30 36.30
N TYR A 104 -24.68 28.10 35.22
CA TYR A 104 -25.85 28.57 34.51
C TYR A 104 -25.65 28.46 33.01
N ALA A 105 -26.43 27.62 32.39
CA ALA A 105 -26.47 27.56 30.93
C ALA A 105 -27.21 28.77 30.36
N SER A 106 -26.59 29.98 30.37
CA SER A 106 -27.08 31.03 29.50
C SER A 106 -26.75 30.61 28.07
N THR A 107 -27.76 30.54 27.22
CA THR A 107 -27.61 30.10 25.82
C THR A 107 -26.57 30.93 25.06
N SER A 108 -26.32 32.18 25.44
CA SER A 108 -25.36 33.06 24.79
C SER A 108 -23.89 32.71 25.03
N THR A 109 -23.49 32.42 26.28
CA THR A 109 -22.07 32.10 26.62
C THR A 109 -21.68 30.69 26.20
N ALA A 110 -22.59 29.71 26.26
CA ALA A 110 -22.36 28.37 25.74
C ALA A 110 -22.19 28.40 24.22
N VAL A 111 -23.05 29.14 23.51
CA VAL A 111 -22.93 29.28 22.04
C VAL A 111 -21.64 30.00 21.65
N GLU A 112 -21.19 31.01 22.42
CA GLU A 112 -19.92 31.67 22.17
C GLU A 112 -18.71 30.68 22.35
N ALA A 113 -18.70 29.94 23.43
CA ALA A 113 -17.65 28.91 23.65
C ALA A 113 -17.61 27.87 22.53
N MET A 114 -18.77 27.39 22.07
CA MET A 114 -18.81 26.45 20.93
C MET A 114 -18.29 27.08 19.63
N ARG A 115 -18.61 28.35 19.36
CA ARG A 115 -18.06 29.09 18.19
C ARG A 115 -16.53 29.26 18.26
N LEU A 116 -15.99 29.40 19.46
CA LEU A 116 -14.54 29.50 19.69
C LEU A 116 -13.82 28.14 19.66
N GLY A 117 -14.56 27.03 19.47
CA GLY A 117 -14.02 25.70 19.30
C GLY A 117 -13.98 24.85 20.57
N ALA A 118 -14.79 25.19 21.60
CA ALA A 118 -15.07 24.21 22.65
C ALA A 118 -15.77 22.98 22.05
N VAL A 119 -15.44 21.81 22.57
CA VAL A 119 -16.01 20.54 22.06
C VAL A 119 -17.38 20.27 22.66
N ASP A 120 -17.55 20.62 23.95
CA ASP A 120 -18.82 20.48 24.68
C ASP A 120 -18.77 21.32 25.96
N TYR A 121 -19.87 21.35 26.68
CA TYR A 121 -19.96 22.02 28.00
C TYR A 121 -20.67 21.11 29.01
N PHE A 122 -20.40 21.36 30.32
CA PHE A 122 -21.03 20.68 31.45
C PHE A 122 -21.76 21.70 32.31
N THR A 123 -23.00 21.40 32.66
CA THR A 123 -23.77 22.23 33.60
C THR A 123 -23.59 21.71 35.02
N LYS A 124 -23.05 22.54 35.92
CA LYS A 124 -22.91 22.21 37.35
C LYS A 124 -24.29 22.15 38.04
N PRO A 125 -24.62 21.11 38.84
CA PRO A 125 -23.81 19.92 39.10
C PRO A 125 -23.90 18.90 37.99
N PHE A 126 -22.76 18.26 37.59
CA PHE A 126 -22.68 17.23 36.58
C PHE A 126 -22.21 15.88 37.16
N SER A 127 -22.54 14.79 36.46
CA SER A 127 -22.09 13.46 36.82
C SER A 127 -20.62 13.24 36.43
N MET A 128 -19.82 12.68 37.35
CA MET A 128 -18.44 12.31 37.04
C MET A 128 -18.34 11.23 35.97
N ASP A 129 -19.30 10.32 35.91
CA ASP A 129 -19.31 9.27 34.89
C ASP A 129 -19.61 9.87 33.50
N GLU A 130 -20.49 10.85 33.40
CA GLU A 130 -20.72 11.59 32.15
C GLU A 130 -19.47 12.35 31.70
N LEU A 131 -18.81 13.07 32.61
CA LEU A 131 -17.57 13.79 32.33
C LEU A 131 -16.49 12.83 31.78
N ARG A 132 -16.26 11.72 32.48
CA ARG A 132 -15.25 10.70 32.09
C ARG A 132 -15.55 10.11 30.72
N LEU A 133 -16.82 9.81 30.46
CA LEU A 133 -17.25 9.24 29.18
C LEU A 133 -16.98 10.22 28.02
N LYS A 134 -17.43 11.48 28.17
CA LYS A 134 -17.23 12.51 27.15
C LYS A 134 -15.75 12.82 26.90
N ILE A 135 -14.95 12.96 27.96
CA ILE A 135 -13.49 13.19 27.85
C ILE A 135 -12.86 12.06 27.04
N ARG A 136 -13.14 10.79 27.40
CA ARG A 136 -12.59 9.62 26.71
C ARG A 136 -12.96 9.60 25.23
N GLN A 137 -14.23 9.78 24.91
CA GLN A 137 -14.73 9.75 23.54
C GLN A 137 -14.07 10.84 22.66
N HIS A 138 -13.93 12.04 23.18
CA HIS A 138 -13.37 13.16 22.43
C HIS A 138 -11.84 13.05 22.27
N LEU A 139 -11.14 12.62 23.31
CA LEU A 139 -9.70 12.36 23.21
C LEU A 139 -9.40 11.25 22.21
N GLU A 140 -10.16 10.15 22.23
CA GLU A 140 -9.99 9.06 21.27
C GLU A 140 -10.28 9.50 19.83
N SER A 141 -11.41 10.22 19.64
CA SER A 141 -11.75 10.79 18.32
C SER A 141 -10.66 11.75 17.81
N HIS A 142 -10.10 12.58 18.70
CA HIS A 142 -9.04 13.52 18.38
C HIS A 142 -7.74 12.77 18.01
N ARG A 143 -7.35 11.76 18.79
CA ARG A 143 -6.18 10.90 18.51
C ARG A 143 -6.31 10.23 17.15
N LEU A 144 -7.46 9.61 16.86
CA LEU A 144 -7.72 8.98 15.56
C LEU A 144 -7.65 9.96 14.40
N LYS A 145 -8.13 11.19 14.57
CA LYS A 145 -8.01 12.24 13.55
C LYS A 145 -6.56 12.63 13.31
N GLN A 146 -5.77 12.82 14.36
CA GLN A 146 -4.33 13.16 14.24
C GLN A 146 -3.56 12.02 13.58
N GLU A 147 -3.79 10.77 14.01
CA GLU A 147 -3.17 9.60 13.40
C GLU A 147 -3.52 9.50 11.90
N ASN A 148 -4.78 9.73 11.54
CA ASN A 148 -5.22 9.75 10.14
C ASN A 148 -4.51 10.84 9.32
N VAL A 149 -4.33 12.05 9.90
CA VAL A 149 -3.60 13.14 9.24
C VAL A 149 -2.12 12.77 9.04
N LEU A 150 -1.48 12.18 10.06
CA LEU A 150 -0.09 11.73 9.96
C LEU A 150 0.08 10.61 8.93
N LEU A 151 -0.82 9.62 8.94
CA LEU A 151 -0.82 8.53 7.96
C LEU A 151 -1.04 9.05 6.54
N LYS A 152 -1.97 9.99 6.34
CA LYS A 152 -2.18 10.64 5.03
C LYS A 152 -0.96 11.42 4.59
N LYS A 153 -0.30 12.15 5.49
CA LYS A 153 0.93 12.89 5.21
C LYS A 153 2.08 11.94 4.82
N ALA A 154 2.25 10.85 5.55
CA ALA A 154 3.24 9.82 5.24
C ALA A 154 2.98 9.15 3.87
N LEU A 155 1.70 8.83 3.56
CA LEU A 155 1.32 8.31 2.26
C LEU A 155 1.62 9.31 1.14
N LYS A 156 1.29 10.59 1.35
CA LYS A 156 1.57 11.65 0.38
C LYS A 156 3.07 11.75 0.09
N THR A 157 3.90 11.85 1.14
CA THR A 157 5.37 11.90 0.98
C THR A 157 5.88 10.64 0.25
N ARG A 158 5.33 9.46 0.54
CA ARG A 158 5.74 8.21 -0.10
C ARG A 158 5.43 8.16 -1.61
N TYR A 159 4.37 8.83 -2.06
CA TYR A 159 3.89 8.81 -3.45
C TYR A 159 4.04 10.16 -4.17
N GLU A 160 4.80 11.09 -3.63
CA GLU A 160 5.27 12.27 -4.37
C GLU A 160 6.17 11.84 -5.53
N PHE A 161 6.21 12.63 -6.59
CA PHE A 161 7.02 12.38 -7.79
C PHE A 161 8.49 12.09 -7.48
N SER A 162 9.04 12.75 -6.45
CA SER A 162 10.42 12.56 -5.98
C SER A 162 10.75 11.11 -5.61
N ASN A 163 9.73 10.28 -5.36
CA ASN A 163 9.91 8.90 -4.90
C ASN A 163 9.69 7.84 -6.00
N ILE A 164 9.30 8.25 -7.21
CA ILE A 164 9.31 7.36 -8.37
C ILE A 164 10.69 7.46 -9.01
N ILE A 165 11.44 6.38 -8.92
CA ILE A 165 12.82 6.33 -9.37
C ILE A 165 12.86 6.13 -10.87
N GLY A 166 13.52 7.05 -11.58
CA GLY A 166 13.74 6.99 -13.02
C GLY A 166 14.40 8.28 -13.51
N ARG A 167 15.40 8.13 -14.37
CA ARG A 167 16.09 9.24 -15.06
C ARG A 167 16.11 9.07 -16.56
N SER A 168 15.69 7.91 -17.05
CA SER A 168 15.60 7.64 -18.48
C SER A 168 14.63 8.60 -19.15
N GLU A 169 14.87 8.94 -20.40
CA GLU A 169 14.02 9.87 -21.14
C GLU A 169 12.58 9.39 -21.22
N SER A 170 12.37 8.09 -21.42
CA SER A 170 11.04 7.47 -21.42
C SER A 170 10.30 7.65 -20.08
N MET A 171 11.00 7.56 -18.94
CA MET A 171 10.38 7.82 -17.64
C MET A 171 10.13 9.31 -17.39
N LEU A 172 11.00 10.20 -17.88
CA LEU A 172 10.77 11.64 -17.82
C LEU A 172 9.54 12.07 -18.64
N GLU A 173 9.25 11.41 -19.76
CA GLU A 173 8.00 11.61 -20.50
C GLU A 173 6.78 11.14 -19.70
N VAL A 174 6.86 9.97 -19.06
CA VAL A 174 5.81 9.49 -18.15
C VAL A 174 5.56 10.51 -17.04
N PHE A 175 6.59 11.08 -16.44
CA PHE A 175 6.44 12.07 -15.36
C PHE A 175 5.77 13.35 -15.87
N ARG A 176 6.19 13.89 -17.00
CA ARG A 176 5.54 15.07 -17.63
C ARG A 176 4.05 14.80 -17.92
N MET A 177 3.74 13.60 -18.40
CA MET A 177 2.36 13.20 -18.66
C MET A 177 1.55 13.10 -17.35
N VAL A 178 2.10 12.51 -16.28
CA VAL A 178 1.43 12.45 -14.97
C VAL A 178 1.13 13.84 -14.43
N GLU A 179 2.07 14.81 -14.51
CA GLU A 179 1.84 16.20 -14.08
C GLU A 179 0.67 16.87 -14.83
N THR A 180 0.55 16.60 -16.12
CA THR A 180 -0.52 17.14 -16.96
C THR A 180 -1.86 16.50 -16.62
N ILE A 181 -1.88 15.16 -16.54
CA ILE A 181 -3.09 14.37 -16.29
C ILE A 181 -3.61 14.56 -14.86
N ALA A 182 -2.73 14.75 -13.88
CA ALA A 182 -3.13 14.95 -12.49
C ALA A 182 -4.11 16.12 -12.32
N LYS A 183 -3.98 17.17 -13.12
CA LYS A 183 -4.85 18.36 -13.08
C LYS A 183 -6.22 18.15 -13.71
N THR A 184 -6.47 17.01 -14.37
CA THR A 184 -7.74 16.68 -15.03
C THR A 184 -8.57 15.69 -14.20
N THR A 185 -9.85 15.57 -14.51
CA THR A 185 -10.75 14.54 -13.96
C THR A 185 -10.98 13.38 -14.92
N SER A 186 -10.31 13.39 -16.07
CA SER A 186 -10.47 12.37 -17.11
C SER A 186 -10.04 10.99 -16.64
N THR A 187 -10.67 9.97 -17.23
CA THR A 187 -10.27 8.56 -17.05
C THR A 187 -8.90 8.34 -17.69
N VAL A 188 -8.05 7.57 -17.03
CA VAL A 188 -6.69 7.24 -17.49
C VAL A 188 -6.57 5.74 -17.63
N LEU A 189 -6.04 5.29 -18.76
CA LEU A 189 -5.67 3.89 -18.98
C LEU A 189 -4.14 3.76 -18.98
N ILE A 190 -3.60 3.06 -17.99
CA ILE A 190 -2.16 2.78 -17.86
C ILE A 190 -1.89 1.40 -18.46
N THR A 191 -1.06 1.34 -19.49
CA THR A 191 -0.65 0.09 -20.14
C THR A 191 0.82 -0.19 -19.88
N GLY A 192 1.21 -1.45 -19.84
CA GLY A 192 2.60 -1.87 -19.65
C GLY A 192 2.68 -3.26 -19.05
N GLU A 193 3.83 -3.88 -19.19
CA GLU A 193 4.07 -5.25 -18.69
C GLU A 193 3.86 -5.36 -17.18
N SER A 194 3.69 -6.60 -16.69
CA SER A 194 3.64 -6.85 -15.25
C SER A 194 4.93 -6.41 -14.56
N GLY A 195 4.81 -5.81 -13.36
CA GLY A 195 5.97 -5.37 -12.59
C GLY A 195 6.63 -4.07 -13.05
N THR A 196 6.07 -3.31 -14.00
CA THR A 196 6.62 -2.01 -14.46
C THR A 196 6.37 -0.85 -13.50
N GLY A 197 5.44 -1.01 -12.51
CA GLY A 197 5.10 0.03 -11.51
C GLY A 197 3.83 0.81 -11.84
N LYS A 198 2.86 0.20 -12.53
CA LYS A 198 1.57 0.84 -12.90
C LYS A 198 0.81 1.38 -11.70
N ASP A 199 0.82 0.66 -10.57
CA ASP A 199 0.18 1.08 -9.32
C ASP A 199 0.85 2.32 -8.69
N LEU A 200 2.17 2.42 -8.74
CA LEU A 200 2.91 3.60 -8.27
C LEU A 200 2.56 4.83 -9.09
N VAL A 201 2.46 4.68 -10.41
CA VAL A 201 2.07 5.77 -11.31
C VAL A 201 0.61 6.18 -11.08
N ALA A 202 -0.32 5.22 -10.88
CA ALA A 202 -1.71 5.53 -10.55
C ALA A 202 -1.82 6.33 -9.24
N ARG A 203 -1.07 5.96 -8.21
CA ARG A 203 -0.97 6.71 -6.96
C ARG A 203 -0.39 8.09 -7.18
N ALA A 204 0.69 8.21 -7.96
CA ALA A 204 1.28 9.52 -8.27
C ALA A 204 0.27 10.45 -8.97
N ILE A 205 -0.53 9.94 -9.92
CA ILE A 205 -1.60 10.70 -10.56
C ILE A 205 -2.61 11.21 -9.51
N HIS A 206 -3.01 10.36 -8.56
CA HIS A 206 -3.97 10.73 -7.52
C HIS A 206 -3.40 11.78 -6.56
N TYR A 207 -2.21 11.51 -5.96
CA TYR A 207 -1.65 12.39 -4.91
C TYR A 207 -1.19 13.75 -5.45
N ASN A 208 -1.00 13.89 -6.77
CA ASN A 208 -0.73 15.17 -7.43
C ASN A 208 -2.00 15.81 -8.05
N SER A 209 -3.19 15.23 -7.83
CA SER A 209 -4.45 15.70 -8.39
C SER A 209 -5.20 16.66 -7.46
N LEU A 210 -6.29 17.24 -7.98
CA LEU A 210 -7.24 18.04 -7.19
C LEU A 210 -7.97 17.21 -6.12
N ARG A 211 -7.98 15.87 -6.26
CA ARG A 211 -8.60 14.92 -5.33
C ARG A 211 -7.60 14.28 -4.34
N ARG A 212 -6.41 14.82 -4.20
CA ARG A 212 -5.31 14.27 -3.39
C ARG A 212 -5.63 14.03 -1.92
N GLU A 213 -6.56 14.83 -1.34
CA GLU A 213 -7.00 14.70 0.05
C GLU A 213 -8.20 13.73 0.20
N ARG A 214 -8.72 13.25 -0.93
CA ARG A 214 -9.85 12.32 -1.00
C ARG A 214 -9.36 10.88 -1.05
N PRO A 215 -10.23 9.87 -0.83
CA PRO A 215 -9.82 8.48 -0.85
C PRO A 215 -9.22 8.05 -2.19
N PHE A 216 -8.17 7.22 -2.11
CA PHE A 216 -7.64 6.41 -3.22
C PHE A 216 -7.92 4.95 -2.92
N VAL A 217 -8.78 4.34 -3.69
CA VAL A 217 -9.19 2.95 -3.50
C VAL A 217 -8.68 2.12 -4.67
N ALA A 218 -7.87 1.11 -4.38
CA ALA A 218 -7.30 0.22 -5.39
C ALA A 218 -7.98 -1.16 -5.32
N LEU A 219 -8.30 -1.71 -6.49
CA LEU A 219 -8.86 -3.05 -6.65
C LEU A 219 -8.12 -3.76 -7.78
N ASN A 220 -7.61 -4.95 -7.51
CA ASN A 220 -7.12 -5.85 -8.55
C ASN A 220 -8.28 -6.70 -9.07
N CYS A 221 -8.51 -6.70 -10.37
CA CYS A 221 -9.59 -7.42 -11.03
C CYS A 221 -9.20 -8.85 -11.43
N GLY A 222 -7.91 -9.19 -11.36
CA GLY A 222 -7.40 -10.50 -11.70
C GLY A 222 -7.46 -11.50 -10.54
N GLY A 223 -7.71 -12.78 -10.86
CA GLY A 223 -7.63 -13.88 -9.90
C GLY A 223 -8.70 -13.92 -8.81
N VAL A 224 -9.73 -13.07 -8.87
CA VAL A 224 -10.83 -13.00 -7.90
C VAL A 224 -12.11 -13.54 -8.52
N PRO A 225 -12.88 -14.42 -7.84
CA PRO A 225 -14.19 -14.86 -8.31
C PRO A 225 -15.12 -13.67 -8.58
N GLU A 226 -15.89 -13.75 -9.68
CA GLU A 226 -16.77 -12.65 -10.13
C GLU A 226 -17.70 -12.13 -9.04
N THR A 227 -18.35 -13.03 -8.29
CA THR A 227 -19.28 -12.66 -7.22
C THR A 227 -18.61 -11.85 -6.09
N LEU A 228 -17.35 -12.19 -5.75
CA LEU A 228 -16.59 -11.45 -4.76
C LEU A 228 -16.15 -10.10 -5.32
N LEU A 229 -15.65 -10.06 -6.55
CA LEU A 229 -15.24 -8.82 -7.21
C LEU A 229 -16.41 -7.84 -7.31
N GLU A 230 -17.60 -8.34 -7.67
CA GLU A 230 -18.82 -7.56 -7.75
C GLU A 230 -19.24 -7.01 -6.38
N SER A 231 -19.23 -7.88 -5.36
CA SER A 231 -19.53 -7.50 -3.98
C SER A 231 -18.56 -6.46 -3.41
N GLU A 232 -17.27 -6.60 -3.71
CA GLU A 232 -16.26 -5.61 -3.30
C GLU A 232 -16.49 -4.27 -4.01
N LEU A 233 -16.65 -4.27 -5.33
CA LEU A 233 -16.73 -3.04 -6.11
C LEU A 233 -18.04 -2.27 -5.88
N PHE A 234 -19.19 -2.96 -5.94
CA PHE A 234 -20.52 -2.34 -5.88
C PHE A 234 -21.19 -2.44 -4.50
N GLY A 235 -20.70 -3.32 -3.62
CA GLY A 235 -21.37 -3.61 -2.35
C GLY A 235 -22.56 -4.56 -2.52
N HIS A 236 -23.11 -5.00 -1.39
CA HIS A 236 -24.26 -5.90 -1.39
C HIS A 236 -25.25 -5.57 -0.26
N MET A 237 -26.49 -5.95 -0.48
CA MET A 237 -27.54 -5.98 0.54
C MET A 237 -27.54 -7.36 1.19
N ARG A 238 -28.01 -7.41 2.42
CA ARG A 238 -28.23 -8.67 3.14
C ARG A 238 -29.07 -9.63 2.31
N GLY A 239 -28.63 -10.89 2.17
CA GLY A 239 -29.32 -11.92 1.40
C GLY A 239 -29.08 -11.90 -0.11
N ALA A 240 -28.17 -11.07 -0.62
CA ALA A 240 -27.87 -10.98 -2.04
C ALA A 240 -27.23 -12.25 -2.61
N PHE A 241 -26.48 -12.99 -1.79
CA PHE A 241 -25.88 -14.28 -2.14
C PHE A 241 -25.65 -15.11 -0.86
N THR A 242 -25.27 -16.37 -1.00
CA THR A 242 -24.97 -17.26 0.14
C THR A 242 -23.78 -16.73 0.93
N GLY A 243 -23.99 -16.35 2.21
CA GLY A 243 -22.98 -15.70 3.06
C GLY A 243 -23.09 -14.18 3.15
N ALA A 244 -24.07 -13.55 2.49
CA ALA A 244 -24.36 -12.11 2.65
C ALA A 244 -25.20 -11.83 3.89
N ASP A 245 -24.59 -11.93 5.08
CA ASP A 245 -25.29 -11.80 6.38
C ASP A 245 -25.59 -10.35 6.76
N THR A 246 -24.85 -9.41 6.21
CA THR A 246 -24.94 -7.98 6.50
C THR A 246 -24.94 -7.14 5.22
N ASN A 247 -25.38 -5.86 5.34
CA ASN A 247 -25.22 -4.91 4.25
C ASN A 247 -23.75 -4.45 4.19
N LYS A 248 -23.14 -4.43 3.00
CA LYS A 248 -21.76 -3.94 2.78
C LYS A 248 -21.75 -2.82 1.75
N LYS A 249 -21.08 -1.72 2.08
CA LYS A 249 -20.78 -0.66 1.10
C LYS A 249 -19.68 -1.13 0.16
N GLY A 250 -19.85 -0.81 -1.14
CA GLY A 250 -18.85 -1.09 -2.16
C GLY A 250 -17.70 -0.09 -2.18
N LEU A 251 -16.59 -0.49 -2.80
CA LEU A 251 -15.40 0.35 -2.94
C LEU A 251 -15.67 1.64 -3.72
N ILE A 252 -16.64 1.65 -4.64
CA ILE A 252 -17.10 2.86 -5.34
C ILE A 252 -17.67 3.88 -4.35
N GLU A 253 -18.49 3.43 -3.37
CA GLU A 253 -19.03 4.31 -2.33
C GLU A 253 -17.94 4.82 -1.38
N VAL A 254 -16.97 3.95 -1.03
CA VAL A 254 -15.84 4.32 -0.18
C VAL A 254 -14.95 5.36 -0.86
N ALA A 255 -14.88 5.32 -2.20
CA ALA A 255 -14.09 6.23 -3.01
C ALA A 255 -14.80 7.55 -3.35
N GLU A 256 -15.96 7.83 -2.77
CA GLU A 256 -16.75 9.02 -3.09
C GLU A 256 -15.95 10.32 -3.00
N GLY A 257 -16.02 11.13 -4.06
CA GLY A 257 -15.21 12.34 -4.23
C GLY A 257 -13.72 12.08 -4.54
N GLY A 258 -13.29 10.81 -4.55
CA GLY A 258 -11.90 10.37 -4.67
C GLY A 258 -11.57 9.71 -6.01
N THR A 259 -10.71 8.69 -5.94
CA THR A 259 -10.20 7.96 -7.12
C THR A 259 -10.31 6.45 -6.89
N VAL A 260 -10.86 5.74 -7.87
CA VAL A 260 -10.82 4.27 -7.96
C VAL A 260 -9.74 3.87 -8.95
N PHE A 261 -8.84 3.01 -8.51
CA PHE A 261 -7.82 2.38 -9.34
C PHE A 261 -8.19 0.92 -9.58
N LEU A 262 -8.36 0.55 -10.85
CA LEU A 262 -8.71 -0.79 -11.29
C LEU A 262 -7.49 -1.41 -11.97
N ASP A 263 -6.78 -2.29 -11.27
CA ASP A 263 -5.64 -3.01 -11.85
C ASP A 263 -6.11 -4.28 -12.56
N GLU A 264 -5.39 -4.67 -13.61
CA GLU A 264 -5.70 -5.84 -14.45
C GLU A 264 -7.13 -5.81 -14.99
N ILE A 265 -7.59 -4.63 -15.48
CA ILE A 265 -8.97 -4.45 -15.96
C ILE A 265 -9.34 -5.41 -17.12
N GLY A 266 -8.36 -5.88 -17.87
CA GLY A 266 -8.56 -6.86 -18.95
C GLY A 266 -9.04 -8.23 -18.48
N GLU A 267 -8.92 -8.55 -17.18
CA GLU A 267 -9.39 -9.80 -16.59
C GLU A 267 -10.87 -9.76 -16.16
N MET A 268 -11.53 -8.60 -16.26
CA MET A 268 -12.95 -8.48 -15.90
C MET A 268 -13.84 -9.30 -16.82
N THR A 269 -14.82 -10.01 -16.24
CA THR A 269 -15.87 -10.69 -16.99
C THR A 269 -16.78 -9.71 -17.74
N THR A 270 -17.42 -10.14 -18.79
CA THR A 270 -18.35 -9.30 -19.59
C THR A 270 -19.46 -8.69 -18.73
N THR A 271 -19.97 -9.43 -17.75
CA THR A 271 -20.98 -8.94 -16.79
C THR A 271 -20.47 -7.74 -16.00
N MET A 272 -19.25 -7.84 -15.46
CA MET A 272 -18.61 -6.77 -14.71
C MET A 272 -18.32 -5.55 -15.59
N GLN A 273 -17.88 -5.78 -16.83
CA GLN A 273 -17.64 -4.72 -17.81
C GLN A 273 -18.92 -3.90 -18.08
N ILE A 274 -20.11 -4.54 -18.21
CA ILE A 274 -21.39 -3.86 -18.39
C ILE A 274 -21.72 -2.97 -17.17
N LYS A 275 -21.54 -3.49 -15.96
CA LYS A 275 -21.82 -2.73 -14.73
C LYS A 275 -20.88 -1.53 -14.57
N LEU A 276 -19.58 -1.73 -14.84
CA LEU A 276 -18.59 -0.65 -14.80
C LEU A 276 -18.89 0.43 -15.84
N LEU A 277 -19.30 0.04 -17.06
CA LEU A 277 -19.68 0.98 -18.11
C LEU A 277 -20.80 1.92 -17.64
N ARG A 278 -21.84 1.38 -16.99
CA ARG A 278 -22.93 2.19 -16.41
C ARG A 278 -22.42 3.20 -15.39
N VAL A 279 -21.51 2.79 -14.50
CA VAL A 279 -20.90 3.74 -13.55
C VAL A 279 -20.17 4.88 -14.25
N LEU A 280 -19.42 4.56 -15.32
CA LEU A 280 -18.66 5.54 -16.07
C LEU A 280 -19.56 6.48 -16.91
N GLN A 281 -20.70 6.02 -17.38
CA GLN A 281 -21.65 6.79 -18.20
C GLN A 281 -22.63 7.58 -17.35
N ASP A 282 -23.36 6.90 -16.45
CA ASP A 282 -24.51 7.42 -15.73
C ASP A 282 -24.14 8.02 -14.38
N ARG A 283 -22.91 7.75 -13.92
CA ARG A 283 -22.45 8.12 -12.56
C ARG A 283 -23.34 7.53 -11.45
N ARG A 284 -23.95 6.36 -11.72
CA ARG A 284 -24.84 5.65 -10.81
C ARG A 284 -24.62 4.15 -10.91
N PHE A 285 -24.92 3.47 -9.81
CA PHE A 285 -24.89 2.01 -9.75
C PHE A 285 -25.91 1.51 -8.72
N ARG A 286 -26.10 0.19 -8.67
CA ARG A 286 -26.93 -0.49 -7.66
C ARG A 286 -26.10 -1.52 -6.93
N ARG A 287 -26.32 -1.66 -5.63
CA ARG A 287 -25.72 -2.75 -4.85
C ARG A 287 -26.31 -4.08 -5.27
N LEU A 288 -25.54 -5.17 -5.09
CA LEU A 288 -26.05 -6.53 -5.33
C LEU A 288 -27.28 -6.78 -4.45
N GLY A 289 -28.37 -7.32 -5.06
CA GLY A 289 -29.63 -7.55 -4.37
C GLY A 289 -30.41 -6.27 -4.00
N GLY A 290 -29.91 -5.08 -4.33
CA GLY A 290 -30.57 -3.81 -4.08
C GLY A 290 -31.26 -3.22 -5.32
N THR A 291 -32.29 -2.41 -5.08
CA THR A 291 -33.03 -1.67 -6.12
C THR A 291 -32.69 -0.18 -6.15
N GLU A 292 -32.12 0.35 -5.07
CA GLU A 292 -31.75 1.75 -4.95
C GLU A 292 -30.55 2.12 -5.84
N GLU A 293 -30.64 3.26 -6.52
CA GLU A 293 -29.53 3.86 -7.26
C GLU A 293 -28.68 4.72 -6.35
N VAL A 294 -27.37 4.42 -6.34
CA VAL A 294 -26.36 5.16 -5.60
C VAL A 294 -25.58 6.02 -6.58
N GLN A 295 -25.40 7.30 -6.29
CA GLN A 295 -24.54 8.20 -7.08
C GLN A 295 -23.07 7.90 -6.82
N ALA A 296 -22.22 8.12 -7.84
CA ALA A 296 -20.78 7.89 -7.77
C ALA A 296 -20.01 9.06 -8.37
N ASP A 297 -19.54 9.99 -7.54
CA ASP A 297 -18.56 10.99 -7.98
C ASP A 297 -17.13 10.44 -7.78
N ILE A 298 -16.67 9.65 -8.73
CA ILE A 298 -15.34 9.07 -8.71
C ILE A 298 -14.53 9.43 -9.95
N ARG A 299 -13.21 9.55 -9.79
CA ARG A 299 -12.24 9.48 -10.88
C ARG A 299 -11.79 8.04 -11.06
N VAL A 300 -11.73 7.54 -12.30
CA VAL A 300 -11.27 6.18 -12.57
C VAL A 300 -9.90 6.21 -13.23
N ILE A 301 -8.98 5.41 -12.72
CA ILE A 301 -7.70 5.07 -13.33
C ILE A 301 -7.71 3.56 -13.52
N ALA A 302 -7.53 3.09 -14.75
CA ALA A 302 -7.47 1.66 -15.06
C ALA A 302 -6.05 1.27 -15.47
N ALA A 303 -5.64 0.05 -15.16
CA ALA A 303 -4.36 -0.50 -15.59
C ALA A 303 -4.51 -1.90 -16.18
N THR A 304 -3.65 -2.23 -17.14
CA THR A 304 -3.60 -3.56 -17.73
C THR A 304 -2.22 -3.88 -18.29
N ASN A 305 -1.86 -5.15 -18.30
CA ASN A 305 -0.73 -5.70 -19.03
C ASN A 305 -1.15 -6.33 -20.38
N GLN A 306 -2.46 -6.43 -20.65
CA GLN A 306 -3.01 -7.01 -21.87
C GLN A 306 -3.16 -5.96 -22.97
N ASP A 307 -3.13 -6.42 -24.21
CA ASP A 307 -3.53 -5.66 -25.39
C ASP A 307 -5.07 -5.66 -25.50
N LEU A 308 -5.70 -4.59 -24.98
CA LEU A 308 -7.15 -4.48 -24.99
C LEU A 308 -7.74 -4.38 -26.40
N GLU A 309 -7.00 -3.86 -27.38
CA GLU A 309 -7.46 -3.78 -28.76
C GLU A 309 -7.64 -5.18 -29.34
N LYS A 310 -6.67 -6.08 -29.08
CA LYS A 310 -6.83 -7.51 -29.42
C LYS A 310 -7.92 -8.19 -28.60
N ALA A 311 -8.09 -7.83 -27.34
CA ALA A 311 -9.16 -8.39 -26.50
C ALA A 311 -10.54 -7.99 -27.02
N VAL A 312 -10.70 -6.75 -27.52
CA VAL A 312 -11.93 -6.29 -28.20
C VAL A 312 -12.17 -7.06 -29.49
N ALA A 313 -11.14 -7.18 -30.36
CA ALA A 313 -11.26 -7.94 -31.60
C ALA A 313 -11.66 -9.41 -31.38
N ASN A 314 -11.24 -10.01 -30.27
CA ASN A 314 -11.58 -11.38 -29.86
C ASN A 314 -12.88 -11.49 -29.04
N GLY A 315 -13.64 -10.42 -28.86
CA GLY A 315 -14.89 -10.40 -28.10
C GLY A 315 -14.74 -10.62 -26.59
N ARG A 316 -13.52 -10.60 -26.04
CA ARG A 316 -13.24 -10.76 -24.58
C ARG A 316 -13.41 -9.46 -23.82
N PHE A 317 -13.24 -8.32 -24.48
CA PHE A 317 -13.45 -7.00 -23.90
C PHE A 317 -14.44 -6.22 -24.74
N ARG A 318 -15.35 -5.49 -24.08
CA ARG A 318 -16.37 -4.71 -24.79
C ARG A 318 -15.78 -3.44 -25.40
N GLU A 319 -16.13 -3.17 -26.62
CA GLU A 319 -15.67 -2.00 -27.36
C GLU A 319 -16.15 -0.67 -26.73
N ASP A 320 -17.41 -0.63 -26.27
CA ASP A 320 -17.99 0.55 -25.63
C ASP A 320 -17.27 0.91 -24.32
N LEU A 321 -16.91 -0.06 -23.51
CA LEU A 321 -16.11 0.14 -22.30
C LEU A 321 -14.68 0.58 -22.64
N PHE A 322 -14.06 -0.03 -23.66
CA PHE A 322 -12.71 0.33 -24.09
C PHE A 322 -12.61 1.83 -24.43
N TYR A 323 -13.51 2.35 -25.27
CA TYR A 323 -13.51 3.79 -25.58
C TYR A 323 -13.79 4.68 -24.37
N ARG A 324 -14.56 4.20 -23.40
CA ARG A 324 -14.88 4.98 -22.19
C ARG A 324 -13.74 5.04 -21.19
N ILE A 325 -12.89 4.03 -21.12
CA ILE A 325 -11.70 4.02 -20.23
C ILE A 325 -10.44 4.56 -20.93
N ASN A 326 -10.33 4.46 -22.24
CA ASN A 326 -9.19 4.86 -23.05
C ASN A 326 -9.28 6.34 -23.48
N VAL A 327 -9.59 7.25 -22.53
CA VAL A 327 -9.64 8.70 -22.79
C VAL A 327 -8.23 9.28 -22.84
N ILE A 328 -7.41 8.92 -21.85
CA ILE A 328 -5.98 9.28 -21.85
C ILE A 328 -5.21 7.98 -21.65
N ARG A 329 -4.43 7.61 -22.66
CA ARG A 329 -3.59 6.42 -22.61
C ARG A 329 -2.17 6.81 -22.17
N MET A 330 -1.65 6.08 -21.20
CA MET A 330 -0.28 6.18 -20.70
C MET A 330 0.39 4.82 -20.81
N HIS A 331 1.53 4.76 -21.48
CA HIS A 331 2.31 3.53 -21.59
C HIS A 331 3.54 3.59 -20.68
N LEU A 332 3.73 2.56 -19.84
CA LEU A 332 4.93 2.40 -19.02
C LEU A 332 5.93 1.50 -19.75
N PRO A 333 7.14 2.00 -20.03
CA PRO A 333 8.15 1.22 -20.71
C PRO A 333 8.62 0.04 -19.82
N PRO A 334 8.89 -1.13 -20.41
CA PRO A 334 9.52 -2.24 -19.68
C PRO A 334 10.97 -1.88 -19.29
N LEU A 335 11.49 -2.55 -18.25
CA LEU A 335 12.78 -2.21 -17.66
C LEU A 335 13.95 -2.34 -18.66
N ARG A 336 13.85 -3.27 -19.62
CA ARG A 336 14.85 -3.45 -20.71
C ARG A 336 14.97 -2.23 -21.66
N GLU A 337 13.95 -1.37 -21.72
CA GLU A 337 13.95 -0.13 -22.52
C GLU A 337 14.42 1.09 -21.73
N ARG A 338 14.61 0.94 -20.40
CA ARG A 338 15.11 1.99 -19.49
C ARG A 338 16.28 1.51 -18.65
N LYS A 339 17.29 0.96 -19.32
CA LYS A 339 18.47 0.34 -18.67
C LYS A 339 19.24 1.31 -17.77
N ASP A 340 19.17 2.60 -18.06
CA ASP A 340 19.81 3.66 -17.26
C ASP A 340 19.20 3.81 -15.88
N ASP A 341 17.97 3.32 -15.68
CA ASP A 341 17.30 3.34 -14.39
C ASP A 341 17.69 2.15 -13.50
N ILE A 342 18.23 1.07 -14.08
CA ILE A 342 18.57 -0.18 -13.35
C ILE A 342 19.54 0.08 -12.20
N PRO A 343 20.65 0.82 -12.36
CA PRO A 343 21.57 1.11 -11.25
C PRO A 343 20.89 1.86 -10.11
N LEU A 344 20.08 2.87 -10.42
CA LEU A 344 19.37 3.68 -9.43
C LEU A 344 18.34 2.84 -8.65
N LEU A 345 17.59 2.00 -9.37
CA LEU A 345 16.62 1.08 -8.76
C LEU A 345 17.33 0.06 -7.86
N ALA A 346 18.45 -0.50 -8.33
CA ALA A 346 19.23 -1.47 -7.56
C ALA A 346 19.80 -0.86 -6.28
N GLU A 347 20.33 0.36 -6.33
CA GLU A 347 20.82 1.09 -5.15
C GLU A 347 19.69 1.41 -4.16
N HIS A 348 18.54 1.83 -4.67
CA HIS A 348 17.36 2.08 -3.84
C HIS A 348 16.90 0.82 -3.09
N PHE A 349 16.73 -0.30 -3.80
CA PHE A 349 16.31 -1.55 -3.18
C PHE A 349 17.37 -2.09 -2.22
N LEU A 350 18.65 -1.97 -2.57
CA LEU A 350 19.74 -2.32 -1.66
C LEU A 350 19.65 -1.52 -0.36
N SER A 351 19.54 -0.21 -0.43
CA SER A 351 19.42 0.65 0.77
C SER A 351 18.22 0.23 1.63
N LYS A 352 17.05 0.04 0.99
CA LYS A 352 15.82 -0.40 1.66
C LYS A 352 15.99 -1.72 2.41
N TYR A 353 16.53 -2.74 1.75
CA TYR A 353 16.63 -4.08 2.35
C TYR A 353 17.82 -4.23 3.29
N ALA A 354 18.93 -3.51 3.05
CA ALA A 354 20.05 -3.48 3.98
C ALA A 354 19.64 -2.88 5.33
N GLU A 355 18.85 -1.82 5.33
CA GLU A 355 18.28 -1.21 6.54
C GLU A 355 17.30 -2.17 7.25
N GLN A 356 16.36 -2.76 6.51
CA GLN A 356 15.35 -3.67 7.07
C GLN A 356 15.99 -4.93 7.69
N MET A 357 16.99 -5.50 7.04
CA MET A 357 17.68 -6.72 7.48
C MET A 357 18.86 -6.42 8.41
N LYS A 358 19.17 -5.13 8.67
CA LYS A 358 20.34 -4.68 9.45
C LYS A 358 21.64 -5.29 8.93
N LYS A 359 21.79 -5.39 7.60
CA LYS A 359 22.98 -5.94 6.94
C LYS A 359 23.99 -4.81 6.62
N PRO A 360 25.31 -5.10 6.67
CA PRO A 360 26.36 -4.13 6.37
C PRO A 360 26.57 -3.88 4.86
N VAL A 361 25.69 -4.37 4.00
CA VAL A 361 25.78 -4.22 2.54
C VAL A 361 25.43 -2.76 2.16
N ARG A 362 26.35 -2.10 1.43
CA ARG A 362 26.23 -0.65 1.14
C ARG A 362 26.23 -0.29 -0.34
N SER A 363 26.66 -1.21 -1.23
CA SER A 363 26.79 -0.92 -2.65
C SER A 363 26.57 -2.17 -3.51
N VAL A 364 26.33 -1.97 -4.78
CA VAL A 364 26.39 -3.01 -5.80
C VAL A 364 27.80 -2.98 -6.39
N ALA A 365 28.49 -4.12 -6.41
CA ALA A 365 29.84 -4.20 -6.97
C ALA A 365 29.87 -3.77 -8.43
N GLN A 366 30.92 -3.08 -8.84
CA GLN A 366 31.06 -2.59 -10.21
C GLN A 366 30.98 -3.71 -11.26
N ALA A 367 31.43 -4.92 -10.92
CA ALA A 367 31.32 -6.10 -11.76
C ALA A 367 29.87 -6.63 -11.91
N SER A 368 28.98 -6.33 -10.95
CA SER A 368 27.59 -6.80 -10.96
C SER A 368 26.67 -5.90 -11.80
N LEU A 369 26.99 -4.60 -11.94
CA LEU A 369 26.17 -3.63 -12.66
C LEU A 369 25.95 -3.99 -14.14
N PRO A 370 26.99 -4.35 -14.94
CA PRO A 370 26.79 -4.74 -16.34
C PRO A 370 25.88 -5.98 -16.47
N LEU A 371 25.98 -6.95 -15.54
CA LEU A 371 25.14 -8.13 -15.54
C LEU A 371 23.67 -7.78 -15.36
N LEU A 372 23.37 -6.88 -14.41
CA LEU A 372 22.02 -6.36 -14.19
C LEU A 372 21.48 -5.59 -15.41
N GLN A 373 22.32 -4.79 -16.10
CA GLN A 373 21.90 -4.00 -17.26
C GLN A 373 21.73 -4.83 -18.54
N MET A 374 22.43 -5.98 -18.65
CA MET A 374 22.32 -6.88 -19.80
C MET A 374 21.14 -7.83 -19.72
N TYR A 375 20.65 -8.12 -18.54
CA TYR A 375 19.52 -9.02 -18.35
C TYR A 375 18.20 -8.40 -18.86
N GLY A 376 17.31 -9.23 -19.39
CA GLY A 376 16.09 -8.79 -20.07
C GLY A 376 14.92 -8.40 -19.17
N TRP A 377 14.96 -8.76 -17.87
CA TRP A 377 13.96 -8.44 -16.84
C TRP A 377 12.51 -8.73 -17.25
N PRO A 378 12.12 -9.98 -17.52
CA PRO A 378 10.75 -10.33 -17.89
C PRO A 378 9.72 -9.94 -16.80
N GLY A 379 10.11 -9.97 -15.53
CA GLY A 379 9.30 -9.48 -14.41
C GLY A 379 9.54 -8.02 -14.04
N ASN A 380 10.29 -7.28 -14.88
CA ASN A 380 10.54 -5.84 -14.75
C ASN A 380 11.09 -5.42 -13.37
N VAL A 381 10.58 -4.33 -12.80
CA VAL A 381 11.05 -3.76 -11.52
C VAL A 381 10.77 -4.72 -10.36
N ARG A 382 9.65 -5.47 -10.41
CA ARG A 382 9.32 -6.44 -9.36
C ARG A 382 10.34 -7.57 -9.30
N GLU A 383 10.80 -8.05 -10.45
CA GLU A 383 11.86 -9.06 -10.51
C GLU A 383 13.21 -8.51 -10.02
N LEU A 384 13.56 -7.28 -10.44
CA LEU A 384 14.79 -6.62 -9.97
C LEU A 384 14.76 -6.44 -8.44
N GLU A 385 13.64 -5.99 -7.87
CA GLU A 385 13.44 -5.85 -6.42
C GLU A 385 13.70 -7.18 -5.71
N ASN A 386 13.06 -8.28 -6.15
CA ASN A 386 13.24 -9.60 -5.58
C ASN A 386 14.70 -10.12 -5.69
N VAL A 387 15.36 -9.83 -6.81
CA VAL A 387 16.77 -10.22 -7.00
C VAL A 387 17.69 -9.48 -6.04
N ILE A 388 17.50 -8.18 -5.87
CA ILE A 388 18.31 -7.39 -4.93
C ILE A 388 18.00 -7.76 -3.48
N GLU A 389 16.73 -7.96 -3.12
CA GLU A 389 16.33 -8.45 -1.79
C GLU A 389 17.05 -9.76 -1.45
N ARG A 390 17.00 -10.75 -2.36
CA ARG A 390 17.68 -12.02 -2.18
C ARG A 390 19.20 -11.84 -2.09
N ALA A 391 19.78 -11.00 -2.94
CA ALA A 391 21.22 -10.75 -2.91
C ALA A 391 21.66 -10.15 -1.58
N VAL A 392 20.94 -9.15 -1.06
CA VAL A 392 21.20 -8.56 0.27
C VAL A 392 21.07 -9.61 1.37
N ALA A 393 20.04 -10.46 1.33
CA ALA A 393 19.84 -11.51 2.34
C ALA A 393 20.99 -12.51 2.40
N LEU A 394 21.54 -12.91 1.25
CA LEU A 394 22.62 -13.90 1.14
C LEU A 394 24.02 -13.33 1.28
N GLU A 395 24.20 -12.02 1.01
CA GLU A 395 25.50 -11.37 0.98
C GLU A 395 26.11 -11.27 2.38
N GLN A 396 27.42 -11.48 2.44
CA GLN A 396 28.23 -11.34 3.66
C GLN A 396 29.27 -10.21 3.54
N SER A 397 29.54 -9.74 2.32
CA SER A 397 30.46 -8.65 2.02
C SER A 397 29.72 -7.29 2.05
N PRO A 398 30.46 -6.16 2.09
CA PRO A 398 29.84 -4.83 2.04
C PRO A 398 29.24 -4.46 0.67
N SER A 399 29.39 -5.33 -0.36
CA SER A 399 28.90 -5.05 -1.72
C SER A 399 28.27 -6.31 -2.32
N ILE A 400 27.16 -6.15 -3.07
CA ILE A 400 26.55 -7.27 -3.82
C ILE A 400 27.50 -7.70 -4.93
N LEU A 401 28.08 -8.90 -4.77
CA LEU A 401 28.99 -9.50 -5.74
C LEU A 401 28.21 -10.25 -6.84
N PRO A 402 28.84 -10.53 -8.01
CA PRO A 402 28.21 -11.33 -9.07
C PRO A 402 27.74 -12.71 -8.59
N GLU A 403 28.45 -13.32 -7.64
CA GLU A 403 28.14 -14.65 -7.09
C GLU A 403 26.82 -14.65 -6.31
N SER A 404 26.42 -13.53 -5.74
CA SER A 404 25.17 -13.37 -5.00
C SER A 404 23.96 -13.17 -5.92
N LEU A 405 24.21 -12.91 -7.22
CA LEU A 405 23.14 -12.79 -8.22
C LEU A 405 22.72 -14.20 -8.70
N PRO A 406 21.44 -14.38 -9.10
CA PRO A 406 20.96 -15.62 -9.70
C PRO A 406 21.77 -16.04 -10.94
N SER A 407 21.90 -17.34 -11.17
CA SER A 407 22.66 -17.90 -12.30
C SER A 407 22.19 -17.36 -13.66
N GLN A 408 20.91 -17.13 -13.83
CA GLN A 408 20.30 -16.59 -15.05
C GLN A 408 20.83 -15.19 -15.41
N ILE A 409 21.20 -14.39 -14.41
CA ILE A 409 21.75 -13.03 -14.59
C ILE A 409 23.26 -13.10 -14.82
N ARG A 410 23.95 -14.07 -14.19
CA ARG A 410 25.40 -14.22 -14.29
C ARG A 410 25.89 -14.71 -15.66
N THR A 411 25.05 -15.46 -16.36
CA THR A 411 25.42 -16.05 -17.67
C THR A 411 24.49 -15.43 -18.74
N PRO A 412 24.82 -14.25 -19.31
CA PRO A 412 24.07 -13.68 -20.43
C PRO A 412 24.31 -14.55 -21.65
N GLY A 413 23.34 -15.36 -22.02
CA GLY A 413 23.44 -16.22 -23.21
C GLY A 413 22.99 -17.67 -23.01
N ALA A 414 22.75 -18.13 -21.80
CA ALA A 414 22.01 -19.37 -21.58
C ALA A 414 20.56 -19.11 -21.99
N MET A 415 20.19 -19.63 -23.14
CA MET A 415 18.93 -19.45 -23.85
C MET A 415 17.70 -19.36 -22.95
N LYS A 416 16.78 -18.46 -23.36
CA LYS A 416 15.34 -18.50 -23.06
C LYS A 416 14.85 -19.94 -23.19
N SER A 417 14.69 -20.61 -22.07
CA SER A 417 13.64 -21.59 -21.94
C SER A 417 12.48 -20.85 -21.28
N ASP A 418 11.36 -20.74 -21.97
CA ASP A 418 10.09 -20.30 -21.45
C ASP A 418 9.71 -21.19 -20.28
N LEU A 419 10.06 -20.77 -19.07
CA LEU A 419 9.73 -21.49 -17.83
C LEU A 419 8.69 -20.65 -17.09
N ASP A 420 7.44 -21.01 -17.28
CA ASP A 420 6.34 -20.78 -16.38
C ASP A 420 6.72 -21.21 -14.95
N PRO A 421 6.52 -20.42 -13.88
CA PRO A 421 6.93 -20.76 -12.52
C PRO A 421 6.28 -22.03 -11.93
N GLY A 422 5.44 -22.72 -12.71
CA GLY A 422 4.82 -23.98 -12.35
C GLY A 422 5.39 -25.22 -13.03
N SER A 423 6.29 -25.11 -14.00
CA SER A 423 6.77 -26.27 -14.73
C SER A 423 8.08 -26.81 -14.16
N ARG A 424 8.06 -28.07 -13.80
CA ARG A 424 9.26 -28.87 -13.49
C ARG A 424 10.21 -28.82 -14.68
N ILE A 425 11.51 -28.64 -14.41
CA ILE A 425 12.61 -28.60 -15.37
C ILE A 425 12.49 -29.77 -16.34
N PRO A 426 12.27 -29.55 -17.67
CA PRO A 426 12.46 -30.63 -18.63
C PRO A 426 13.93 -30.87 -18.81
N ASP A 427 14.34 -32.12 -18.73
CA ASP A 427 15.67 -32.57 -19.09
C ASP A 427 15.94 -32.19 -20.56
N PRO A 428 17.16 -31.69 -20.93
CA PRO A 428 17.46 -31.24 -22.30
C PRO A 428 17.32 -32.33 -23.39
N GLY A 429 16.99 -33.54 -23.03
CA GLY A 429 16.76 -34.65 -23.94
C GLY A 429 15.29 -35.01 -24.23
N LEU A 430 14.32 -34.46 -23.49
CA LEU A 430 12.90 -34.79 -23.69
C LEU A 430 12.18 -33.69 -24.44
N MET A 431 12.16 -33.68 -25.74
CA MET A 431 11.13 -33.03 -26.54
C MET A 431 9.81 -33.72 -26.23
N LEU A 432 8.92 -33.03 -25.49
CA LEU A 432 7.51 -33.48 -25.33
C LEU A 432 6.85 -33.36 -26.70
N PRO A 433 6.45 -34.46 -27.33
CA PRO A 433 5.70 -34.39 -28.57
C PRO A 433 4.31 -33.85 -28.31
N ASP A 434 3.78 -33.16 -29.30
CA ASP A 434 2.42 -32.66 -29.28
C ASP A 434 1.40 -33.80 -29.04
N LEU A 435 0.35 -33.53 -28.24
CA LEU A 435 -0.70 -34.47 -27.93
C LEU A 435 -1.62 -34.61 -29.15
N GLY A 436 -1.18 -35.36 -30.18
CA GLY A 436 -1.92 -35.66 -31.38
C GLY A 436 -2.60 -37.05 -31.37
N GLU A 437 -3.39 -37.33 -32.41
CA GLU A 437 -3.94 -38.68 -32.63
C GLU A 437 -2.81 -39.72 -32.65
N GLY A 438 -2.88 -40.72 -31.76
CA GLY A 438 -1.85 -41.77 -31.62
C GLY A 438 -0.88 -41.58 -30.50
N PHE A 439 -1.04 -40.61 -29.58
CA PHE A 439 -0.19 -40.47 -28.41
C PHE A 439 -0.40 -41.60 -27.39
N ASP A 440 0.58 -42.45 -27.22
CA ASP A 440 0.57 -43.55 -26.24
C ASP A 440 1.39 -43.15 -24.99
N LEU A 441 0.68 -42.80 -23.92
CA LEU A 441 1.27 -42.36 -22.64
C LEU A 441 2.05 -43.53 -21.96
N GLU A 442 1.57 -44.78 -22.08
CA GLU A 442 2.24 -45.95 -21.47
C GLU A 442 3.57 -46.25 -22.17
N ALA A 443 3.60 -46.24 -23.50
CA ALA A 443 4.83 -46.44 -24.27
C ALA A 443 5.85 -45.34 -23.96
N ARG A 444 5.44 -44.07 -23.83
CA ARG A 444 6.32 -42.98 -23.46
C ARG A 444 6.81 -43.06 -22.01
N GLY A 445 5.99 -43.54 -21.10
CA GLY A 445 6.41 -43.84 -19.74
C GLY A 445 7.49 -44.93 -19.66
N GLU A 446 7.35 -45.96 -20.49
CA GLU A 446 8.34 -47.03 -20.56
C GLU A 446 9.67 -46.53 -21.11
N ASP A 447 9.68 -45.73 -22.17
CA ASP A 447 10.90 -45.10 -22.73
C ASP A 447 11.59 -44.18 -21.71
N PHE A 448 10.83 -43.42 -20.95
CA PHE A 448 11.35 -42.58 -19.86
C PHE A 448 12.05 -43.42 -18.78
N TYR A 449 11.40 -44.46 -18.28
CA TYR A 449 12.01 -45.35 -17.28
C TYR A 449 13.24 -46.04 -17.82
N ARG A 450 13.20 -46.56 -19.07
CA ARG A 450 14.34 -47.21 -19.72
C ARG A 450 15.56 -46.30 -19.80
N TYR A 451 15.34 -45.06 -20.25
CA TYR A 451 16.44 -44.06 -20.37
C TYR A 451 17.11 -43.76 -19.04
N TYR A 452 16.31 -43.39 -18.00
CA TYR A 452 16.90 -43.00 -16.73
C TYR A 452 17.53 -44.17 -15.96
N ILE A 453 17.02 -45.36 -16.07
CA ILE A 453 17.65 -46.56 -15.47
C ILE A 453 18.95 -46.86 -16.13
N ALA A 454 19.05 -46.78 -17.45
CA ALA A 454 20.30 -46.98 -18.18
C ALA A 454 21.33 -45.91 -17.81
N LEU A 455 20.95 -44.65 -17.80
CA LEU A 455 21.81 -43.52 -17.45
C LEU A 455 22.33 -43.61 -16.01
N ALA A 456 21.47 -43.96 -15.06
CA ALA A 456 21.86 -44.12 -13.66
C ALA A 456 22.83 -45.30 -13.48
N LEU A 457 22.61 -46.41 -14.21
CA LEU A 457 23.50 -47.58 -14.17
C LEU A 457 24.88 -47.28 -14.75
N GLU A 458 24.93 -46.55 -15.87
CA GLU A 458 26.17 -46.07 -16.47
C GLU A 458 26.94 -45.14 -15.51
N ARG A 459 26.29 -44.13 -14.92
CA ARG A 459 26.90 -43.21 -13.97
C ARG A 459 27.34 -43.88 -12.66
N ALA A 460 26.66 -44.95 -12.26
CA ALA A 460 27.01 -45.75 -11.09
C ALA A 460 28.10 -46.80 -11.38
N GLY A 461 28.67 -46.82 -12.59
CA GLY A 461 29.69 -47.81 -12.98
C GLY A 461 29.16 -49.25 -12.95
N GLY A 462 27.91 -49.51 -13.28
CA GLY A 462 27.28 -50.81 -13.27
C GLY A 462 26.77 -51.28 -11.88
N VAL A 463 26.93 -50.48 -10.81
CA VAL A 463 26.53 -50.87 -9.46
C VAL A 463 25.07 -50.53 -9.25
N GLN A 464 24.18 -51.52 -9.32
CA GLN A 464 22.73 -51.35 -9.24
C GLN A 464 22.20 -50.72 -7.94
N VAL A 465 22.85 -50.96 -6.80
CA VAL A 465 22.45 -50.33 -5.51
C VAL A 465 22.67 -48.83 -5.58
N LYS A 466 23.81 -48.39 -6.07
CA LYS A 466 24.17 -46.97 -6.19
C LYS A 466 23.32 -46.27 -7.25
N ALA A 467 22.96 -46.95 -8.33
CA ALA A 467 22.06 -46.47 -9.35
C ALA A 467 20.61 -46.27 -8.80
N ALA A 468 20.16 -47.19 -7.96
CA ALA A 468 18.86 -47.06 -7.27
C ALA A 468 18.82 -45.83 -6.34
N GLU A 469 19.87 -45.60 -5.55
CA GLU A 469 20.02 -44.43 -4.68
C GLU A 469 20.01 -43.14 -5.48
N MET A 470 20.70 -43.08 -6.61
CA MET A 470 20.76 -41.92 -7.51
C MET A 470 19.35 -41.54 -8.07
N LEU A 471 18.50 -42.55 -8.27
CA LEU A 471 17.13 -42.34 -8.75
C LEU A 471 16.10 -42.20 -7.63
N GLY A 472 16.51 -42.21 -6.36
CA GLY A 472 15.61 -42.16 -5.21
C GLY A 472 14.63 -43.34 -5.11
N MET A 473 14.99 -44.50 -5.69
CA MET A 473 14.13 -45.70 -5.71
C MET A 473 14.70 -46.80 -4.79
N SER A 474 13.79 -47.68 -4.32
CA SER A 474 14.26 -48.89 -3.62
C SER A 474 15.03 -49.79 -4.58
N PHE A 475 16.05 -50.51 -4.09
CA PHE A 475 16.80 -51.48 -4.86
C PHE A 475 15.90 -52.55 -5.53
N ARG A 476 14.82 -52.93 -4.83
CA ARG A 476 13.83 -53.88 -5.34
C ARG A 476 13.06 -53.29 -6.57
N SER A 477 12.66 -52.03 -6.49
CA SER A 477 11.98 -51.35 -7.61
C SER A 477 12.94 -51.15 -8.79
N PHE A 478 14.18 -50.73 -8.53
CA PHE A 478 15.19 -50.56 -9.57
C PHE A 478 15.43 -51.88 -10.33
N ARG A 479 15.64 -52.99 -9.61
CA ARG A 479 15.87 -54.33 -10.18
C ARG A 479 14.67 -54.80 -11.00
N TYR A 480 13.45 -54.51 -10.56
CA TYR A 480 12.25 -54.83 -11.32
C TYR A 480 12.23 -54.12 -12.69
N TYR A 481 12.43 -52.81 -12.68
CA TYR A 481 12.41 -52.01 -13.90
C TYR A 481 13.65 -52.31 -14.81
N ALA A 482 14.83 -52.49 -14.26
CA ALA A 482 16.01 -52.88 -15.02
C ALA A 482 15.79 -54.21 -15.75
N LYS A 483 15.14 -55.19 -15.10
CA LYS A 483 14.76 -56.45 -15.71
C LYS A 483 13.63 -56.27 -16.75
N LYS A 484 12.59 -55.47 -16.43
CA LYS A 484 11.45 -55.20 -17.35
C LYS A 484 11.93 -54.58 -18.65
N PHE A 485 12.89 -53.66 -18.59
CA PHE A 485 13.39 -52.91 -19.76
C PHE A 485 14.69 -53.47 -20.35
N ASN A 486 15.14 -54.63 -19.86
CA ASN A 486 16.33 -55.32 -20.33
C ASN A 486 17.60 -54.44 -20.30
N VAL A 487 17.74 -53.55 -19.29
CA VAL A 487 18.93 -52.73 -19.04
C VAL A 487 19.88 -53.53 -18.15
N ARG A 488 21.09 -53.75 -18.65
CA ARG A 488 22.15 -54.52 -17.95
C ARG A 488 23.30 -53.61 -17.51
#